data_62e1e8835e40bc16b3021c9ad5eeb84e
#
_entry.id   62e1e8835e40bc16b3021c9ad5eeb84e
#
_cell.length_a   1.000
_cell.length_b   1.000
_cell.length_c   1.000
_cell.angle_alpha   90.00
_cell.angle_beta   90.00
_cell.angle_gamma   90.00
#
_symmetry.space_group_name_H-M   'P 1'
#
loop_
_entity.id
_entity.type
_entity.pdbx_description
1 polymer ?
#
loop_
_entity_poly.entity_id
_entity_poly.type
_entity_poly.pdbx_seq_one_letter_code
_entity_poly.pdbx_strand_id
1 'polypeptide(L)'
;TVETVETRKIDPRAVPAEAKTHNYLNGILARLELREPDGTIRADEALLLDGEGYVAEGATSNVFFVEDGILHTPALRGQVLPGVTRSVVVELAEEAGIPVETGSYRPERVRRADELFLTNTTAEVWPAAELDSEEIGAGPITERLAAAFDERVGAYY
;
A
#
# COMPACT_ATOMS: atom_id res chain seq x y z
N THR A 1 0.51 -1.77 11.79
CA THR A 1 1.87 -1.20 11.59
C THR A 1 2.49 -1.71 10.30
N VAL A 2 3.33 -0.89 9.67
CA VAL A 2 4.00 -1.17 8.40
C VAL A 2 5.51 -0.95 8.57
N GLU A 3 6.34 -1.79 7.98
CA GLU A 3 7.79 -1.63 8.04
C GLU A 3 8.43 -1.82 6.67
N THR A 4 9.33 -0.90 6.32
CA THR A 4 10.12 -0.99 5.09
C THR A 4 11.16 -2.09 5.23
N VAL A 5 11.21 -3.00 4.26
CA VAL A 5 12.12 -4.16 4.28
C VAL A 5 13.26 -4.02 3.27
N GLU A 6 14.31 -4.86 3.43
CA GLU A 6 15.44 -4.88 2.49
C GLU A 6 15.10 -5.58 1.17
N THR A 7 14.23 -6.60 1.22
CA THR A 7 13.73 -7.27 0.01
C THR A 7 13.12 -6.25 -0.96
N ARG A 8 13.60 -6.25 -2.20
CA ARG A 8 13.10 -5.36 -3.25
C ARG A 8 12.08 -6.07 -4.13
N LYS A 9 11.23 -5.30 -4.79
CA LYS A 9 10.36 -5.83 -5.85
C LYS A 9 11.18 -6.48 -6.95
N ILE A 10 10.65 -7.57 -7.48
CA ILE A 10 11.28 -8.28 -8.61
C ILE A 10 11.31 -7.34 -9.82
N ASP A 11 12.43 -7.37 -10.56
CA ASP A 11 12.57 -6.64 -11.81
C ASP A 11 11.42 -7.03 -12.78
N PRO A 12 10.65 -6.07 -13.29
CA PRO A 12 9.51 -6.35 -14.16
C PRO A 12 9.90 -7.01 -15.49
N ARG A 13 11.18 -6.94 -15.85
CA ARG A 13 11.72 -7.69 -17.01
C ARG A 13 11.85 -9.19 -16.73
N ALA A 14 11.92 -9.59 -15.46
CA ALA A 14 11.98 -10.98 -15.04
C ALA A 14 10.57 -11.56 -14.77
N VAL A 15 9.74 -10.81 -14.04
CA VAL A 15 8.35 -11.18 -13.72
C VAL A 15 7.48 -9.92 -13.79
N PRO A 16 6.54 -9.83 -14.75
CA PRO A 16 5.68 -8.65 -14.85
C PRO A 16 4.76 -8.54 -13.62
N ALA A 17 4.83 -7.43 -12.91
CA ALA A 17 4.02 -7.19 -11.73
C ALA A 17 2.52 -7.06 -12.04
N GLU A 18 2.19 -6.67 -13.28
CA GLU A 18 0.81 -6.57 -13.79
C GLU A 18 0.09 -7.93 -13.79
N ALA A 19 0.86 -9.00 -13.98
CA ALA A 19 0.32 -10.35 -13.90
C ALA A 19 0.32 -10.82 -12.45
N LYS A 20 -0.87 -11.01 -11.88
CA LYS A 20 -1.01 -11.64 -10.55
C LYS A 20 -0.66 -13.12 -10.66
N THR A 21 0.64 -13.39 -10.75
CA THR A 21 1.17 -14.76 -10.81
C THR A 21 1.05 -15.46 -9.45
N HIS A 22 1.01 -16.80 -9.43
CA HIS A 22 1.08 -17.55 -8.17
C HIS A 22 2.49 -17.59 -7.55
N ASN A 23 3.43 -16.80 -8.05
CA ASN A 23 4.77 -16.67 -7.48
C ASN A 23 4.77 -15.62 -6.36
N TYR A 24 4.48 -16.08 -5.15
CA TYR A 24 4.43 -15.23 -3.95
C TYR A 24 5.77 -15.14 -3.21
N LEU A 25 6.85 -15.75 -3.72
CA LEU A 25 8.12 -15.87 -3.00
C LEU A 25 8.68 -14.52 -2.58
N ASN A 26 8.61 -13.51 -3.44
CA ASN A 26 9.09 -12.15 -3.13
C ASN A 26 8.36 -11.55 -1.91
N GLY A 27 7.03 -11.63 -1.86
CA GLY A 27 6.24 -11.18 -0.71
C GLY A 27 6.48 -12.03 0.55
N ILE A 28 6.70 -13.35 0.39
CA ILE A 28 7.04 -14.24 1.52
C ILE A 28 8.39 -13.83 2.13
N LEU A 29 9.41 -13.59 1.31
CA LEU A 29 10.72 -13.15 1.78
C LEU A 29 10.63 -11.81 2.51
N ALA A 30 9.88 -10.85 1.95
CA ALA A 30 9.63 -9.58 2.60
C ALA A 30 8.98 -9.73 3.99
N ARG A 31 7.96 -10.58 4.10
CA ARG A 31 7.30 -10.84 5.39
C ARG A 31 8.17 -11.63 6.37
N LEU A 32 9.10 -12.45 5.90
CA LEU A 32 10.04 -13.15 6.77
C LEU A 32 11.02 -12.19 7.45
N GLU A 33 11.36 -11.06 6.83
CA GLU A 33 12.18 -10.02 7.46
C GLU A 33 11.51 -9.36 8.67
N LEU A 34 10.18 -9.38 8.76
CA LEU A 34 9.43 -8.88 9.91
C LEU A 34 9.46 -9.82 11.11
N ARG A 35 10.01 -11.02 10.97
CA ARG A 35 10.05 -12.03 12.01
C ARG A 35 11.35 -11.94 12.83
N GLU A 36 11.21 -11.75 14.11
CA GLU A 36 12.31 -11.78 15.05
C GLU A 36 12.79 -13.21 15.36
N PRO A 37 14.03 -13.38 15.86
CA PRO A 37 14.56 -14.70 16.20
C PRO A 37 13.74 -15.47 17.25
N ASP A 38 13.02 -14.78 18.11
CA ASP A 38 12.12 -15.37 19.11
C ASP A 38 10.74 -15.73 18.54
N GLY A 39 10.50 -15.44 17.25
CA GLY A 39 9.24 -15.71 16.54
C GLY A 39 8.23 -14.59 16.59
N THR A 40 8.48 -13.48 17.29
CA THR A 40 7.60 -12.30 17.25
C THR A 40 7.60 -11.67 15.87
N ILE A 41 6.51 -10.94 15.54
CA ILE A 41 6.36 -10.23 14.27
C ILE A 41 6.34 -8.74 14.59
N ARG A 42 7.26 -7.97 13.98
CA ARG A 42 7.46 -6.55 14.26
C ARG A 42 6.40 -5.64 13.64
N ALA A 43 5.83 -6.03 12.52
CA ALA A 43 4.82 -5.25 11.81
C ALA A 43 3.80 -6.16 11.12
N ASP A 44 2.64 -5.61 10.81
CA ASP A 44 1.53 -6.35 10.18
C ASP A 44 1.74 -6.52 8.67
N GLU A 45 2.43 -5.56 8.02
CA GLU A 45 2.73 -5.62 6.59
C GLU A 45 4.15 -5.10 6.30
N ALA A 46 4.79 -5.74 5.31
CA ALA A 46 6.09 -5.34 4.78
C ALA A 46 5.93 -4.39 3.61
N LEU A 47 6.57 -3.22 3.65
CA LEU A 47 6.61 -2.28 2.54
C LEU A 47 7.84 -2.54 1.66
N LEU A 48 7.61 -2.88 0.40
CA LEU A 48 8.66 -3.13 -0.57
C LEU A 48 8.98 -1.88 -1.39
N LEU A 49 10.26 -1.67 -1.59
CA LEU A 49 10.77 -0.68 -2.52
C LEU A 49 11.13 -1.33 -3.87
N ASP A 50 11.12 -0.54 -4.91
CA ASP A 50 11.66 -0.94 -6.21
C ASP A 50 13.20 -0.95 -6.22
N GLY A 51 13.81 -1.34 -7.34
CA GLY A 51 15.27 -1.38 -7.51
C GLY A 51 15.96 -0.01 -7.43
N GLU A 52 15.21 1.08 -7.54
CA GLU A 52 15.71 2.46 -7.42
C GLU A 52 15.45 3.05 -6.03
N GLY A 53 14.80 2.30 -5.13
CA GLY A 53 14.49 2.68 -3.76
C GLY A 53 13.26 3.57 -3.62
N TYR A 54 12.34 3.54 -4.58
CA TYR A 54 11.01 4.15 -4.44
C TYR A 54 10.02 3.14 -3.87
N VAL A 55 9.05 3.64 -3.14
CA VAL A 55 7.94 2.83 -2.62
C VAL A 55 7.18 2.20 -3.78
N ALA A 56 7.01 0.88 -3.73
CA ALA A 56 6.23 0.13 -4.70
C ALA A 56 4.87 -0.28 -4.14
N GLU A 57 4.84 -1.28 -3.28
CA GLU A 57 3.62 -1.80 -2.67
C GLU A 57 3.94 -2.60 -1.40
N GLY A 58 2.93 -3.00 -0.64
CA GLY A 58 3.09 -3.98 0.43
C GLY A 58 3.36 -5.39 -0.11
N ALA A 59 3.78 -6.31 0.76
CA ALA A 59 3.96 -7.71 0.37
C ALA A 59 2.67 -8.36 -0.16
N THR A 60 1.51 -7.89 0.33
CA THR A 60 0.18 -8.39 -0.06
C THR A 60 -0.82 -7.28 -0.39
N SER A 61 -0.40 -6.02 -0.46
CA SER A 61 -1.28 -4.85 -0.53
C SER A 61 -0.71 -3.75 -1.43
N ASN A 62 -1.59 -2.88 -1.95
CA ASN A 62 -1.17 -1.60 -2.49
C ASN A 62 -1.11 -0.55 -1.36
N VAL A 63 -0.35 0.52 -1.56
CA VAL A 63 -0.14 1.57 -0.57
C VAL A 63 -0.70 2.90 -1.05
N PHE A 64 -1.31 3.63 -0.12
CA PHE A 64 -1.80 4.99 -0.28
C PHE A 64 -1.36 5.85 0.90
N PHE A 65 -1.12 7.10 0.65
CA PHE A 65 -0.88 8.09 1.70
C PHE A 65 -1.49 9.44 1.34
N VAL A 66 -1.78 10.24 2.34
CA VAL A 66 -2.33 11.58 2.17
C VAL A 66 -1.30 12.61 2.60
N GLU A 67 -1.14 13.65 1.82
CA GLU A 67 -0.32 14.81 2.12
C GLU A 67 -1.03 16.07 1.62
N ASP A 68 -1.25 17.04 2.48
CA ASP A 68 -1.94 18.31 2.17
C ASP A 68 -3.33 18.10 1.50
N GLY A 69 -4.07 17.07 1.89
CA GLY A 69 -5.39 16.76 1.36
C GLY A 69 -5.40 16.09 -0.02
N ILE A 70 -4.25 15.71 -0.54
CA ILE A 70 -4.08 14.98 -1.80
C ILE A 70 -3.81 13.51 -1.50
N LEU A 71 -4.53 12.62 -2.17
CA LEU A 71 -4.32 11.19 -2.09
C LEU A 71 -3.22 10.75 -3.07
N HIS A 72 -2.16 10.17 -2.55
CA HIS A 72 -1.03 9.68 -3.32
C HIS A 72 -0.98 8.15 -3.32
N THR A 73 -0.58 7.57 -4.47
CA THR A 73 -0.28 6.13 -4.58
C THR A 73 0.82 5.92 -5.62
N PRO A 74 1.70 4.92 -5.46
CA PRO A 74 2.71 4.61 -6.46
C PRO A 74 2.12 4.37 -7.85
N ALA A 75 2.81 4.89 -8.86
CA ALA A 75 2.41 4.73 -10.25
C ALA A 75 2.56 3.27 -10.69
N LEU A 76 1.63 2.80 -11.54
CA LEU A 76 1.66 1.47 -12.15
C LEU A 76 2.75 1.39 -13.24
N ARG A 77 4.01 1.45 -12.83
CA ARG A 77 5.17 1.40 -13.74
C ARG A 77 5.93 0.09 -13.56
N GLY A 78 5.26 -1.04 -13.90
CA GLY A 78 5.90 -2.34 -14.03
C GLY A 78 6.29 -3.05 -12.73
N GLN A 79 6.27 -2.39 -11.57
CA GLN A 79 6.64 -2.99 -10.27
C GLN A 79 5.51 -2.99 -9.23
N VAL A 80 4.34 -2.45 -9.58
CA VAL A 80 3.16 -2.36 -8.72
C VAL A 80 2.02 -3.13 -9.36
N LEU A 81 1.39 -4.01 -8.58
CA LEU A 81 0.21 -4.74 -9.04
C LEU A 81 -0.97 -3.75 -9.21
N PRO A 82 -1.68 -3.74 -10.36
CA PRO A 82 -2.91 -2.97 -10.52
C PRO A 82 -4.05 -3.64 -9.74
N GLY A 83 -4.08 -3.43 -8.43
CA GLY A 83 -5.06 -4.04 -7.53
C GLY A 83 -6.48 -3.56 -7.82
N VAL A 84 -7.46 -4.48 -7.76
CA VAL A 84 -8.88 -4.13 -7.94
C VAL A 84 -9.35 -3.18 -6.84
N THR A 85 -9.05 -3.48 -5.57
CA THR A 85 -9.37 -2.59 -4.45
C THR A 85 -8.72 -1.22 -4.63
N ARG A 86 -7.44 -1.18 -5.07
CA ARG A 86 -6.75 0.08 -5.41
C ARG A 86 -7.52 0.89 -6.44
N SER A 87 -7.98 0.26 -7.51
CA SER A 87 -8.72 0.95 -8.58
C SER A 87 -10.03 1.54 -8.06
N VAL A 88 -10.78 0.78 -7.27
CA VAL A 88 -12.04 1.24 -6.66
C VAL A 88 -11.79 2.42 -5.72
N VAL A 89 -10.73 2.37 -4.91
CA VAL A 89 -10.37 3.50 -4.01
C VAL A 89 -10.04 4.77 -4.80
N VAL A 90 -9.33 4.66 -5.92
CA VAL A 90 -9.05 5.82 -6.80
C VAL A 90 -10.35 6.39 -7.37
N GLU A 91 -11.26 5.54 -7.88
CA GLU A 91 -12.57 5.97 -8.38
C GLU A 91 -13.39 6.67 -7.28
N LEU A 92 -13.44 6.11 -6.06
CA LEU A 92 -14.15 6.70 -4.93
C LEU A 92 -13.56 8.05 -4.50
N ALA A 93 -12.24 8.21 -4.56
CA ALA A 93 -11.58 9.47 -4.27
C ALA A 93 -11.97 10.54 -5.30
N GLU A 94 -11.96 10.19 -6.59
CA GLU A 94 -12.38 11.08 -7.68
C GLU A 94 -13.87 11.48 -7.54
N GLU A 95 -14.75 10.53 -7.28
CA GLU A 95 -16.19 10.77 -7.02
C GLU A 95 -16.41 11.68 -5.80
N ALA A 96 -15.55 11.56 -4.79
CA ALA A 96 -15.59 12.37 -3.59
C ALA A 96 -14.94 13.76 -3.76
N GLY A 97 -14.37 14.06 -4.92
CA GLY A 97 -13.64 15.30 -5.19
C GLY A 97 -12.30 15.41 -4.47
N ILE A 98 -11.71 14.29 -4.06
CA ILE A 98 -10.38 14.22 -3.46
C ILE A 98 -9.36 14.14 -4.60
N PRO A 99 -8.40 15.07 -4.70
CA PRO A 99 -7.35 15.01 -5.71
C PRO A 99 -6.51 13.73 -5.56
N VAL A 100 -6.22 13.05 -6.67
CA VAL A 100 -5.39 11.84 -6.69
C VAL A 100 -4.16 12.06 -7.53
N GLU A 101 -3.00 11.78 -6.98
CA GLU A 101 -1.72 11.81 -7.68
C GLU A 101 -1.02 10.44 -7.65
N THR A 102 -0.51 10.04 -8.81
CA THR A 102 0.33 8.83 -8.91
C THR A 102 1.76 9.21 -9.26
N GLY A 103 2.72 8.62 -8.58
CA GLY A 103 4.13 9.00 -8.76
C GLY A 103 5.12 8.00 -8.22
N SER A 104 6.39 8.41 -8.19
CA SER A 104 7.47 7.69 -7.52
C SER A 104 7.80 8.43 -6.22
N TYR A 105 7.67 7.75 -5.10
CA TYR A 105 7.80 8.33 -3.77
C TYR A 105 8.91 7.65 -2.98
N ARG A 106 9.75 8.44 -2.32
CA ARG A 106 10.74 7.91 -1.37
C ARG A 106 10.07 7.56 -0.03
N PRO A 107 10.56 6.53 0.69
CA PRO A 107 10.00 6.17 2.00
C PRO A 107 9.95 7.34 2.98
N GLU A 108 10.96 8.21 2.94
CA GLU A 108 11.05 9.39 3.80
C GLU A 108 9.89 10.38 3.61
N ARG A 109 9.33 10.45 2.39
CA ARG A 109 8.12 11.25 2.14
C ARG A 109 6.89 10.59 2.73
N VAL A 110 6.74 9.29 2.52
CA VAL A 110 5.59 8.54 3.04
C VAL A 110 5.53 8.54 4.57
N ARG A 111 6.70 8.45 5.25
CA ARG A 111 6.79 8.55 6.71
C ARG A 111 6.33 9.90 7.29
N ARG A 112 6.29 10.95 6.48
CA ARG A 112 5.83 12.30 6.89
C ARG A 112 4.42 12.61 6.43
N ALA A 113 3.72 11.65 5.88
CA ALA A 113 2.35 11.82 5.40
C ALA A 113 1.39 12.12 6.56
N ASP A 114 0.29 12.77 6.24
CA ASP A 114 -0.79 13.05 7.21
C ASP A 114 -1.60 11.79 7.52
N GLU A 115 -1.75 10.90 6.52
CA GLU A 115 -2.48 9.62 6.64
C GLU A 115 -1.79 8.53 5.83
N LEU A 116 -1.90 7.29 6.28
CA LEU A 116 -1.39 6.10 5.58
C LEU A 116 -2.41 4.98 5.64
N PHE A 117 -2.65 4.32 4.52
CA PHE A 117 -3.44 3.10 4.47
C PHE A 117 -3.00 2.17 3.35
N LEU A 118 -3.38 0.93 3.48
CA LEU A 118 -3.11 -0.15 2.53
C LEU A 118 -4.43 -0.66 1.94
N THR A 119 -4.35 -1.32 0.78
CA THR A 119 -5.53 -1.93 0.17
C THR A 119 -5.23 -3.32 -0.37
N ASN A 120 -6.13 -4.24 -0.12
CA ASN A 120 -6.17 -5.55 -0.77
C ASN A 120 -7.60 -6.11 -0.73
N THR A 121 -7.83 -7.27 -1.34
CA THR A 121 -9.18 -7.88 -1.41
C THR A 121 -9.70 -8.36 -0.06
N THR A 122 -8.83 -8.69 0.90
CA THR A 122 -9.21 -9.30 2.19
C THR A 122 -9.42 -8.25 3.28
N ALA A 123 -8.50 -7.28 3.35
CA ALA A 123 -8.53 -6.21 4.36
C ALA A 123 -9.20 -4.93 3.83
N GLU A 124 -9.57 -4.92 2.54
CA GLU A 124 -10.25 -3.79 1.87
C GLU A 124 -9.44 -2.49 1.99
N VAL A 125 -9.94 -1.48 2.69
CA VAL A 125 -9.18 -0.27 3.06
C VAL A 125 -8.66 -0.46 4.49
N TRP A 126 -7.35 -0.60 4.62
CA TRP A 126 -6.67 -0.96 5.87
C TRP A 126 -5.78 0.18 6.37
N PRO A 127 -6.26 0.98 7.35
CA PRO A 127 -5.46 2.07 7.92
C PRO A 127 -4.18 1.54 8.57
N ALA A 128 -3.09 2.27 8.42
CA ALA A 128 -1.82 1.98 9.06
C ALA A 128 -1.51 3.06 10.11
N ALA A 129 -1.24 2.62 11.35
CA ALA A 129 -0.94 3.51 12.45
C ALA A 129 0.49 4.05 12.39
N GLU A 130 1.41 3.23 11.86
CA GLU A 130 2.85 3.52 11.87
C GLU A 130 3.52 3.04 10.57
N LEU A 131 4.56 3.74 10.17
CA LEU A 131 5.54 3.29 9.16
C LEU A 131 6.96 3.49 9.72
N ASP A 132 7.73 2.40 9.82
CA ASP A 132 9.12 2.41 10.32
C ASP A 132 9.23 3.08 11.71
N SER A 133 8.26 2.81 12.61
CA SER A 133 8.12 3.40 13.96
C SER A 133 7.76 4.90 13.99
N GLU A 134 7.47 5.51 12.86
CA GLU A 134 6.91 6.88 12.80
C GLU A 134 5.38 6.79 12.84
N GLU A 135 4.76 7.43 13.82
CA GLU A 135 3.30 7.50 13.93
C GLU A 135 2.72 8.36 12.80
N ILE A 136 1.77 7.80 12.05
CA ILE A 136 1.03 8.50 10.99
C ILE A 136 -0.46 8.43 11.30
N GLY A 137 -1.02 7.22 11.28
CA GLY A 137 -2.42 6.97 11.59
C GLY A 137 -3.38 7.14 10.42
N ALA A 138 -4.65 6.96 10.73
CA ALA A 138 -5.75 7.25 9.83
C ALA A 138 -6.26 8.68 10.09
N GLY A 139 -6.69 9.32 9.02
CA GLY A 139 -7.31 10.63 9.09
C GLY A 139 -8.63 10.68 8.31
N PRO A 140 -9.21 11.86 8.15
CA PRO A 140 -10.55 12.02 7.60
C PRO A 140 -10.71 11.52 6.16
N ILE A 141 -9.65 11.55 5.36
CA ILE A 141 -9.70 11.04 3.97
C ILE A 141 -9.73 9.52 3.98
N THR A 142 -8.88 8.88 4.76
CA THR A 142 -8.87 7.41 4.93
C THR A 142 -10.21 6.90 5.44
N GLU A 143 -10.77 7.54 6.49
CA GLU A 143 -12.07 7.16 7.06
C GLU A 143 -13.21 7.31 6.04
N ARG A 144 -13.21 8.42 5.29
CA ARG A 144 -14.21 8.66 4.25
C ARG A 144 -14.14 7.64 3.13
N LEU A 145 -12.94 7.28 2.68
CA LEU A 145 -12.74 6.29 1.62
C LEU A 145 -13.09 4.87 2.09
N ALA A 146 -12.77 4.52 3.33
CA ALA A 146 -13.17 3.25 3.92
C ALA A 146 -14.69 3.11 3.97
N ALA A 147 -15.40 4.12 4.49
CA ALA A 147 -16.86 4.12 4.54
C ALA A 147 -17.49 4.05 3.14
N ALA A 148 -16.97 4.80 2.16
CA ALA A 148 -17.46 4.76 0.78
C ALA A 148 -17.19 3.39 0.11
N PHE A 149 -16.08 2.74 0.45
CA PHE A 149 -15.76 1.39 -0.02
C PHE A 149 -16.76 0.36 0.54
N ASP A 150 -17.04 0.42 1.86
CA ASP A 150 -18.03 -0.46 2.52
C ASP A 150 -19.42 -0.32 1.91
N GLU A 151 -19.86 0.93 1.63
CA GLU A 151 -21.12 1.18 0.95
C GLU A 151 -21.13 0.61 -0.47
N ARG A 152 -20.04 0.77 -1.22
CA ARG A 152 -19.90 0.24 -2.58
C ARG A 152 -19.98 -1.28 -2.60
N VAL A 153 -19.30 -1.96 -1.68
CA VAL A 153 -19.31 -3.43 -1.57
C VAL A 153 -20.67 -3.92 -1.08
N GLY A 154 -21.25 -3.25 -0.07
CA GLY A 154 -22.57 -3.61 0.49
C GLY A 154 -23.71 -3.51 -0.53
N ALA A 155 -23.56 -2.72 -1.59
CA ALA A 155 -24.55 -2.62 -2.67
C ALA A 155 -24.61 -3.87 -3.58
N TYR A 156 -23.64 -4.79 -3.47
CA TYR A 156 -23.57 -6.02 -4.26
C TYR A 156 -24.07 -7.25 -3.49
N TYR A 157 -24.35 -7.10 -2.21
CA TYR A 157 -24.87 -8.17 -1.33
C TYR A 157 -26.21 -7.79 -0.72
#